data_3626c0de1fade4c12bec4deebacc716e
#
_entry.id   3626c0de1fade4c12bec4deebacc716e
#
_cell.length_a   1.000
_cell.length_b   1.000
_cell.length_c   1.000
_cell.angle_alpha   90.00
_cell.angle_beta   90.00
_cell.angle_gamma   90.00
#
_symmetry.space_group_name_H-M   'P 1'
#
loop_
_entity.id
_entity.type
_entity.pdbx_description
1 polymer ?
#
loop_
_entity_poly.entity_id
_entity_poly.type
_entity_poly.pdbx_seq_one_letter_code
_entity_poly.pdbx_strand_id
1 'polypeptide(L)'
;KAERQSEPKPRAPRRVTALEIPEDSVLVADSVELVYGRDLTGELIKLEDINPESGTVLVWGEIFFSELVATKSGKGYRVKFQMYDGTNSITVKKVIGNGQFDTFNDVLKKGKCVIVRGTYAMDDWEKDYCLDPDALATVKKKPDITDTAPEKRVELHLHTSMSQMDAVCPVKDVVKLAFKWGHKAVAITDHGVVQAFPDAMEAVFDVRKQEGGEDFKVIYGVESYFVNDVDGFDGKTIETGVETTALTRYHQIILVKNQAGLKNLYKLVSFAHLNYYGKTFNKDTPDKPRPAKPLVPKSVLEKYREGLIIGSACEQGEVFRAIVEKRPQEKIERIASFYDYLEIQPLGNNEFMLRNGTVSSKQDLIDLNMKIVELADKLGKPTVATGDVHFLRPEDAKLRTILMAGQGFKDAEQQAPLYFKTTDQMLREFSYLGDRAKEIVVDNPSKIADMVDGNVRAVPEGNYPPKIEGSDDILTEKCYRRAHEIYGDPLPKEVKERLERELDSI
;
A
#
# COMPACT_ATOMS: atom_id res chain seq x y z
N LYS A 1 -27.35 -1.64 -64.30
CA LYS A 1 -26.78 -2.70 -63.46
C LYS A 1 -25.63 -2.07 -62.73
N ALA A 2 -25.80 -1.74 -61.46
CA ALA A 2 -24.74 -1.27 -60.55
C ALA A 2 -24.23 -2.51 -59.80
N GLU A 3 -22.98 -2.86 -60.00
CA GLU A 3 -22.30 -3.88 -59.24
C GLU A 3 -22.10 -3.40 -57.81
N ARG A 4 -22.71 -4.11 -56.86
CA ARG A 4 -22.40 -4.00 -55.43
C ARG A 4 -20.98 -4.54 -55.21
N GLN A 5 -20.04 -3.66 -54.96
CA GLN A 5 -18.73 -4.04 -54.38
C GLN A 5 -19.02 -4.60 -52.99
N SER A 6 -18.75 -5.87 -52.78
CA SER A 6 -18.79 -6.53 -51.48
C SER A 6 -17.69 -6.00 -50.59
N GLU A 7 -18.07 -5.46 -49.43
CA GLU A 7 -17.11 -5.10 -48.37
C GLU A 7 -16.28 -6.32 -47.96
N PRO A 8 -14.96 -6.18 -47.80
CA PRO A 8 -14.13 -7.28 -47.38
C PRO A 8 -14.46 -7.64 -45.92
N LYS A 9 -14.88 -8.89 -45.69
CA LYS A 9 -15.09 -9.45 -44.36
C LYS A 9 -13.81 -9.31 -43.53
N PRO A 10 -13.91 -8.94 -42.22
CA PRO A 10 -12.76 -8.92 -41.34
C PRO A 10 -12.08 -10.28 -41.34
N ARG A 11 -10.77 -10.30 -41.60
CA ARG A 11 -9.96 -11.53 -41.53
C ARG A 11 -9.88 -12.01 -40.09
N ALA A 12 -10.11 -13.30 -39.87
CA ALA A 12 -9.93 -13.93 -38.58
C ALA A 12 -8.47 -13.71 -38.09
N PRO A 13 -8.27 -13.46 -36.78
CA PRO A 13 -6.93 -13.26 -36.22
C PRO A 13 -6.04 -14.49 -36.47
N ARG A 14 -4.79 -14.27 -36.86
CA ARG A 14 -3.82 -15.33 -37.13
C ARG A 14 -3.05 -15.63 -35.85
N ARG A 15 -3.03 -16.88 -35.41
CA ARG A 15 -2.12 -17.32 -34.33
C ARG A 15 -0.66 -17.16 -34.77
N VAL A 16 0.14 -16.61 -33.89
CA VAL A 16 1.59 -16.45 -34.08
C VAL A 16 2.27 -17.72 -33.55
N THR A 17 3.00 -18.42 -34.39
CA THR A 17 3.58 -19.75 -34.09
C THR A 17 5.06 -19.70 -33.69
N ALA A 18 5.71 -18.53 -33.70
CA ALA A 18 7.15 -18.38 -33.55
C ALA A 18 7.63 -17.44 -32.44
N LEU A 19 6.74 -16.97 -31.56
CA LEU A 19 7.12 -16.09 -30.46
C LEU A 19 7.41 -16.91 -29.20
N GLU A 20 8.64 -16.88 -28.73
CA GLU A 20 9.01 -17.46 -27.43
C GLU A 20 8.73 -16.42 -26.33
N ILE A 21 7.75 -16.70 -25.48
CA ILE A 21 7.47 -15.94 -24.26
C ILE A 21 8.14 -16.69 -23.10
N PRO A 22 9.02 -16.03 -22.32
CA PRO A 22 9.67 -16.66 -21.17
C PRO A 22 8.64 -17.26 -20.19
N GLU A 23 8.93 -18.40 -19.58
CA GLU A 23 8.02 -19.10 -18.67
C GLU A 23 7.68 -18.25 -17.42
N ASP A 24 8.62 -17.44 -16.97
CA ASP A 24 8.48 -16.49 -15.85
C ASP A 24 7.74 -15.18 -16.24
N SER A 25 7.46 -14.99 -17.53
CA SER A 25 6.70 -13.83 -18.00
C SER A 25 5.30 -13.81 -17.42
N VAL A 26 4.78 -12.60 -17.17
CA VAL A 26 3.38 -12.34 -16.78
C VAL A 26 2.38 -12.57 -17.92
N LEU A 27 2.85 -12.92 -19.12
CA LEU A 27 2.03 -13.10 -20.32
C LEU A 27 1.59 -14.56 -20.51
N VAL A 28 0.43 -14.75 -21.14
CA VAL A 28 -0.09 -16.05 -21.55
C VAL A 28 0.30 -16.29 -23.01
N ALA A 29 1.29 -17.17 -23.27
CA ALA A 29 1.84 -17.41 -24.59
C ALA A 29 0.79 -17.79 -25.64
N ASP A 30 -0.13 -18.70 -25.30
CA ASP A 30 -1.19 -19.17 -26.21
C ASP A 30 -2.26 -18.12 -26.54
N SER A 31 -2.20 -16.94 -25.92
CA SER A 31 -3.16 -15.86 -26.12
C SER A 31 -2.74 -14.80 -27.14
N VAL A 32 -1.56 -14.98 -27.77
CA VAL A 32 -1.03 -14.00 -28.72
C VAL A 32 -1.80 -14.05 -30.05
N GLU A 33 -2.41 -12.93 -30.41
CA GLU A 33 -3.17 -12.78 -31.66
C GLU A 33 -2.63 -11.59 -32.46
N LEU A 34 -2.08 -11.88 -33.66
CA LEU A 34 -1.54 -10.84 -34.53
C LEU A 34 -2.67 -9.96 -35.10
N VAL A 35 -2.56 -8.66 -34.87
CA VAL A 35 -3.53 -7.64 -35.29
C VAL A 35 -3.07 -6.85 -36.51
N TYR A 36 -1.79 -6.51 -36.52
CA TYR A 36 -1.16 -5.70 -37.57
C TYR A 36 0.20 -6.23 -37.94
N GLY A 37 0.60 -6.05 -39.20
CA GLY A 37 1.91 -6.53 -39.68
C GLY A 37 1.89 -7.98 -40.15
N ARG A 38 3.10 -8.54 -40.29
CA ARG A 38 3.26 -9.89 -40.83
C ARG A 38 3.80 -10.89 -39.81
N ASP A 39 4.63 -10.40 -38.87
CA ASP A 39 5.50 -11.26 -38.11
C ASP A 39 5.91 -10.57 -36.78
N LEU A 40 6.11 -11.39 -35.73
CA LEU A 40 6.61 -10.98 -34.40
C LEU A 40 7.92 -11.74 -34.12
N THR A 41 8.85 -11.69 -35.05
CA THR A 41 10.17 -12.31 -34.87
C THR A 41 11.09 -11.45 -34.02
N GLY A 42 11.88 -12.09 -33.18
CA GLY A 42 12.85 -11.45 -32.29
C GLY A 42 12.71 -11.96 -30.86
N GLU A 43 13.66 -11.59 -30.03
CA GLU A 43 13.63 -11.81 -28.60
C GLU A 43 12.73 -10.74 -27.93
N LEU A 44 11.87 -11.19 -27.03
CA LEU A 44 11.02 -10.29 -26.25
C LEU A 44 11.85 -9.68 -25.12
N ILE A 45 12.20 -8.41 -25.25
CA ILE A 45 13.01 -7.67 -24.26
C ILE A 45 12.15 -6.79 -23.37
N LYS A 46 12.68 -6.42 -22.21
CA LYS A 46 12.05 -5.48 -21.30
C LYS A 46 12.20 -4.04 -21.79
N LEU A 47 11.25 -3.18 -21.46
CA LEU A 47 11.31 -1.76 -21.82
C LEU A 47 12.49 -1.03 -21.16
N GLU A 48 12.97 -1.48 -20.00
CA GLU A 48 14.15 -0.90 -19.33
C GLU A 48 15.47 -1.18 -20.10
N ASP A 49 15.50 -2.21 -20.91
CA ASP A 49 16.69 -2.62 -21.67
C ASP A 49 16.82 -1.88 -23.01
N ILE A 50 15.79 -1.10 -23.39
CA ILE A 50 15.80 -0.34 -24.65
C ILE A 50 16.68 0.90 -24.49
N ASN A 51 17.51 1.14 -25.50
CA ASN A 51 18.35 2.32 -25.61
C ASN A 51 18.34 2.87 -27.04
N PRO A 52 18.87 4.09 -27.31
CA PRO A 52 18.87 4.70 -28.63
C PRO A 52 19.49 3.88 -29.77
N GLU A 53 20.34 2.92 -29.45
CA GLU A 53 21.05 2.07 -30.41
C GLU A 53 20.33 0.72 -30.66
N SER A 54 19.24 0.44 -29.94
CA SER A 54 18.53 -0.84 -30.00
C SER A 54 17.91 -1.16 -31.36
N GLY A 55 17.64 -0.13 -32.20
CA GLY A 55 17.11 -0.33 -33.54
C GLY A 55 15.72 -0.98 -33.54
N THR A 56 15.58 -2.16 -34.16
CA THR A 56 14.33 -2.90 -34.18
C THR A 56 14.22 -3.78 -32.93
N VAL A 57 13.17 -3.57 -32.14
CA VAL A 57 12.90 -4.26 -30.89
C VAL A 57 11.56 -4.98 -30.93
N LEU A 58 11.42 -6.04 -30.11
CA LEU A 58 10.16 -6.71 -29.82
C LEU A 58 9.90 -6.58 -28.32
N VAL A 59 8.80 -5.91 -27.97
CA VAL A 59 8.45 -5.52 -26.58
C VAL A 59 6.98 -5.75 -26.31
N TRP A 60 6.62 -5.84 -25.05
CA TRP A 60 5.22 -5.86 -24.65
C TRP A 60 4.92 -4.73 -23.65
N GLY A 61 3.63 -4.41 -23.47
CA GLY A 61 3.21 -3.51 -22.43
C GLY A 61 1.69 -3.46 -22.29
N GLU A 62 1.26 -3.00 -21.13
CA GLU A 62 -0.13 -2.64 -20.87
C GLU A 62 -0.35 -1.19 -21.26
N ILE A 63 -1.39 -0.94 -22.04
CA ILE A 63 -1.73 0.39 -22.55
C ILE A 63 -2.36 1.22 -21.43
N PHE A 64 -1.78 2.36 -21.10
CA PHE A 64 -2.34 3.32 -20.15
C PHE A 64 -2.85 4.61 -20.80
N PHE A 65 -2.41 4.90 -22.03
CA PHE A 65 -2.88 6.01 -22.84
C PHE A 65 -2.99 5.60 -24.30
N SER A 66 -4.04 6.06 -25.02
CA SER A 66 -4.16 5.91 -26.48
C SER A 66 -4.96 7.05 -27.09
N GLU A 67 -4.57 7.43 -28.30
CA GLU A 67 -5.18 8.49 -29.09
C GLU A 67 -5.15 8.13 -30.57
N LEU A 68 -6.29 8.27 -31.26
CA LEU A 68 -6.44 8.08 -32.69
C LEU A 68 -7.01 9.37 -33.29
N VAL A 69 -6.23 10.13 -34.05
CA VAL A 69 -6.61 11.42 -34.61
C VAL A 69 -6.57 11.35 -36.13
N ALA A 70 -7.65 11.77 -36.79
CA ALA A 70 -7.71 11.83 -38.24
C ALA A 70 -6.59 12.73 -38.80
N THR A 71 -5.95 12.28 -39.87
CA THR A 71 -4.95 13.08 -40.57
C THR A 71 -5.59 14.29 -41.27
N LYS A 72 -4.87 15.37 -41.44
CA LYS A 72 -5.36 16.57 -42.16
C LYS A 72 -5.86 16.28 -43.57
N SER A 73 -5.34 15.25 -44.21
CA SER A 73 -5.75 14.83 -45.56
C SER A 73 -7.03 14.00 -45.57
N GLY A 74 -7.58 13.56 -44.40
CA GLY A 74 -8.73 12.68 -44.31
C GLY A 74 -8.50 11.23 -44.77
N LYS A 75 -7.26 10.88 -45.19
CA LYS A 75 -6.94 9.55 -45.75
C LYS A 75 -6.48 8.52 -44.75
N GLY A 76 -6.46 8.83 -43.45
CA GLY A 76 -6.05 7.92 -42.41
C GLY A 76 -6.04 8.57 -41.03
N TYR A 77 -5.47 7.85 -40.06
CA TYR A 77 -5.38 8.28 -38.66
C TYR A 77 -3.94 8.24 -38.18
N ARG A 78 -3.58 9.21 -37.36
CA ARG A 78 -2.39 9.15 -36.51
C ARG A 78 -2.76 8.42 -35.23
N VAL A 79 -2.05 7.34 -34.97
CA VAL A 79 -2.17 6.52 -33.76
C VAL A 79 -1.01 6.88 -32.86
N LYS A 80 -1.30 7.18 -31.62
CA LYS A 80 -0.33 7.33 -30.53
C LYS A 80 -0.86 6.56 -29.33
N PHE A 81 -0.03 5.70 -28.75
CA PHE A 81 -0.35 5.10 -27.48
C PHE A 81 0.90 4.94 -26.63
N GLN A 82 0.69 4.82 -25.33
CA GLN A 82 1.75 4.61 -24.35
C GLN A 82 1.48 3.31 -23.61
N MET A 83 2.52 2.54 -23.42
CA MET A 83 2.45 1.25 -22.76
C MET A 83 3.57 1.09 -21.74
N TYR A 84 3.35 0.21 -20.77
CA TYR A 84 4.20 -0.06 -19.62
C TYR A 84 4.26 -1.55 -19.34
N ASP A 85 5.46 -2.11 -19.11
CA ASP A 85 5.68 -3.55 -18.89
C ASP A 85 6.03 -3.91 -17.44
N GLY A 86 5.99 -2.94 -16.53
CA GLY A 86 6.45 -3.09 -15.14
C GLY A 86 7.87 -2.58 -14.89
N THR A 87 8.65 -2.35 -15.93
CA THR A 87 10.03 -1.86 -15.82
C THR A 87 10.19 -0.41 -16.31
N ASN A 88 9.58 -0.09 -17.44
CA ASN A 88 9.62 1.25 -18.04
C ASN A 88 8.38 1.48 -18.91
N SER A 89 8.24 2.68 -19.45
CA SER A 89 7.17 3.04 -20.41
C SER A 89 7.73 3.54 -21.73
N ILE A 90 6.95 3.35 -22.80
CA ILE A 90 7.34 3.78 -24.15
C ILE A 90 6.15 4.37 -24.88
N THR A 91 6.42 5.36 -25.73
CA THR A 91 5.46 5.91 -26.69
C THR A 91 5.57 5.16 -28.02
N VAL A 92 4.43 4.70 -28.53
CA VAL A 92 4.32 4.04 -29.84
C VAL A 92 3.51 4.94 -30.77
N LYS A 93 3.98 5.14 -32.00
CA LYS A 93 3.34 6.01 -33.00
C LYS A 93 3.27 5.36 -34.36
N LYS A 94 2.11 5.50 -35.03
CA LYS A 94 1.89 5.00 -36.40
C LYS A 94 0.89 5.85 -37.14
N VAL A 95 1.06 5.93 -38.45
CA VAL A 95 0.02 6.42 -39.36
C VAL A 95 -0.63 5.21 -40.03
N ILE A 96 -1.95 5.09 -39.88
CA ILE A 96 -2.75 4.00 -40.46
C ILE A 96 -3.75 4.50 -41.47
N GLY A 97 -4.17 3.65 -42.40
CA GLY A 97 -5.25 3.96 -43.35
C GLY A 97 -6.64 3.83 -42.70
N ASN A 98 -7.65 4.45 -43.34
CA ASN A 98 -9.03 4.43 -42.83
C ASN A 98 -9.57 3.02 -42.56
N GLY A 99 -9.22 2.03 -43.39
CA GLY A 99 -9.68 0.65 -43.23
C GLY A 99 -9.07 -0.10 -42.02
N GLN A 100 -8.16 0.50 -41.31
CA GLN A 100 -7.52 -0.09 -40.13
C GLN A 100 -8.02 0.54 -38.82
N PHE A 101 -8.84 1.58 -38.91
CA PHE A 101 -9.29 2.36 -37.74
C PHE A 101 -9.98 1.48 -36.69
N ASP A 102 -10.99 0.72 -37.07
CA ASP A 102 -11.77 -0.09 -36.14
C ASP A 102 -10.88 -1.13 -35.43
N THR A 103 -10.00 -1.79 -36.18
CA THR A 103 -9.04 -2.75 -35.63
C THR A 103 -8.14 -2.14 -34.56
N PHE A 104 -7.53 -0.98 -34.83
CA PHE A 104 -6.67 -0.32 -33.85
C PHE A 104 -7.46 0.27 -32.69
N ASN A 105 -8.64 0.85 -32.96
CA ASN A 105 -9.50 1.40 -31.90
C ASN A 105 -10.01 0.34 -30.92
N ASP A 106 -10.24 -0.89 -31.38
CA ASP A 106 -10.66 -2.01 -30.51
C ASP A 106 -9.52 -2.57 -29.67
N VAL A 107 -8.31 -2.57 -30.19
CA VAL A 107 -7.14 -3.14 -29.54
C VAL A 107 -6.47 -2.15 -28.58
N LEU A 108 -6.40 -0.87 -28.96
CA LEU A 108 -5.67 0.15 -28.21
C LEU A 108 -6.51 0.78 -27.09
N LYS A 109 -7.14 -0.05 -26.25
CA LYS A 109 -7.89 0.40 -25.07
C LYS A 109 -7.04 0.32 -23.80
N LYS A 110 -7.19 1.28 -22.91
CA LYS A 110 -6.53 1.28 -21.60
C LYS A 110 -6.74 -0.05 -20.88
N GLY A 111 -5.67 -0.61 -20.31
CA GLY A 111 -5.68 -1.89 -19.63
C GLY A 111 -5.52 -3.11 -20.54
N LYS A 112 -5.47 -2.93 -21.87
CA LYS A 112 -5.13 -4.02 -22.79
C LYS A 112 -3.63 -4.19 -22.90
N CYS A 113 -3.17 -5.44 -23.01
CA CYS A 113 -1.77 -5.75 -23.23
C CYS A 113 -1.52 -6.03 -24.70
N VAL A 114 -0.43 -5.51 -25.20
CA VAL A 114 0.01 -5.67 -26.59
C VAL A 114 1.49 -6.07 -26.63
N ILE A 115 1.85 -6.80 -27.68
CA ILE A 115 3.22 -7.04 -28.10
C ILE A 115 3.44 -6.22 -29.36
N VAL A 116 4.51 -5.45 -29.37
CA VAL A 116 4.84 -4.54 -30.46
C VAL A 116 6.24 -4.84 -30.95
N ARG A 117 6.38 -5.12 -32.25
CA ARG A 117 7.66 -5.11 -32.94
C ARG A 117 7.77 -3.83 -33.73
N GLY A 118 8.91 -3.17 -33.68
CA GLY A 118 9.10 -1.90 -34.38
C GLY A 118 10.49 -1.31 -34.22
N THR A 119 10.72 -0.17 -34.89
CA THR A 119 11.99 0.55 -34.82
C THR A 119 11.92 1.64 -33.75
N TYR A 120 12.83 1.60 -32.79
CA TYR A 120 12.98 2.61 -31.76
C TYR A 120 13.90 3.71 -32.24
N ALA A 121 13.39 4.91 -32.44
CA ALA A 121 14.13 6.03 -33.01
C ALA A 121 13.63 7.37 -32.47
N MET A 122 14.48 8.42 -32.62
CA MET A 122 14.10 9.79 -32.33
C MET A 122 12.96 10.24 -33.23
N ASP A 123 11.88 10.72 -32.63
CA ASP A 123 10.73 11.31 -33.34
C ASP A 123 10.85 12.85 -33.33
N ASP A 124 10.88 13.47 -34.50
CA ASP A 124 11.05 14.91 -34.64
C ASP A 124 9.90 15.77 -34.09
N TRP A 125 8.69 15.18 -33.96
CA TRP A 125 7.51 15.87 -33.45
C TRP A 125 7.42 15.80 -31.92
N GLU A 126 7.64 14.61 -31.35
CA GLU A 126 7.63 14.43 -29.90
C GLU A 126 8.90 14.98 -29.26
N LYS A 127 9.99 15.17 -30.05
CA LYS A 127 11.33 15.49 -29.54
C LYS A 127 11.84 14.47 -28.53
N ASP A 128 11.42 13.20 -28.71
CA ASP A 128 11.73 12.08 -27.85
C ASP A 128 11.83 10.80 -28.67
N TYR A 129 12.38 9.75 -28.08
CA TYR A 129 12.45 8.44 -28.71
C TYR A 129 11.08 7.76 -28.68
N CYS A 130 10.63 7.28 -29.83
CA CYS A 130 9.36 6.58 -30.01
C CYS A 130 9.56 5.27 -30.77
N LEU A 131 8.64 4.33 -30.56
CA LEU A 131 8.58 3.09 -31.30
C LEU A 131 7.64 3.23 -32.51
N ASP A 132 8.16 3.07 -33.72
CA ASP A 132 7.35 2.96 -34.95
C ASP A 132 7.05 1.47 -35.23
N PRO A 133 5.81 0.99 -35.01
CA PRO A 133 5.49 -0.43 -35.09
C PRO A 133 5.40 -0.92 -36.54
N ASP A 134 6.05 -2.04 -36.84
CA ASP A 134 5.89 -2.83 -38.04
C ASP A 134 4.97 -4.06 -37.83
N ALA A 135 4.82 -4.50 -36.56
CA ALA A 135 3.84 -5.50 -36.19
C ALA A 135 3.27 -5.22 -34.78
N LEU A 136 2.01 -5.59 -34.58
CA LEU A 136 1.26 -5.47 -33.34
C LEU A 136 0.42 -6.72 -33.12
N ALA A 137 0.48 -7.28 -31.90
CA ALA A 137 -0.41 -8.35 -31.46
C ALA A 137 -1.06 -8.01 -30.13
N THR A 138 -2.23 -8.54 -29.87
CA THR A 138 -2.79 -8.59 -28.52
C THR A 138 -2.23 -9.79 -27.77
N VAL A 139 -2.14 -9.67 -26.45
CA VAL A 139 -1.75 -10.75 -25.55
C VAL A 139 -2.53 -10.59 -24.23
N LYS A 140 -2.80 -11.72 -23.56
CA LYS A 140 -3.40 -11.69 -22.21
C LYS A 140 -2.32 -11.77 -21.16
N LYS A 141 -2.48 -11.05 -20.07
CA LYS A 141 -1.74 -11.30 -18.85
C LYS A 141 -2.23 -12.59 -18.19
N LYS A 142 -1.33 -13.31 -17.55
CA LYS A 142 -1.71 -14.35 -16.60
C LYS A 142 -2.70 -13.74 -15.59
N PRO A 143 -3.72 -14.50 -15.16
CA PRO A 143 -4.65 -13.99 -14.18
C PRO A 143 -3.90 -13.56 -12.92
N ASP A 144 -4.39 -12.50 -12.29
CA ASP A 144 -3.87 -12.08 -10.99
C ASP A 144 -3.79 -13.28 -10.04
N ILE A 145 -2.76 -13.27 -9.19
CA ILE A 145 -2.66 -14.26 -8.11
C ILE A 145 -3.95 -14.24 -7.29
N THR A 146 -4.54 -15.41 -7.09
CA THR A 146 -5.72 -15.60 -6.25
C THR A 146 -5.35 -16.48 -5.07
N ASP A 147 -5.96 -16.21 -3.91
CA ASP A 147 -5.82 -17.09 -2.76
C ASP A 147 -6.78 -18.27 -2.88
N THR A 148 -6.24 -19.47 -3.09
CA THR A 148 -7.01 -20.70 -3.30
C THR A 148 -7.14 -21.58 -2.06
N ALA A 149 -6.49 -21.21 -0.95
CA ALA A 149 -6.59 -21.95 0.30
C ALA A 149 -8.06 -22.06 0.76
N PRO A 150 -8.51 -23.22 1.30
CA PRO A 150 -9.88 -23.38 1.79
C PRO A 150 -10.20 -22.49 2.99
N GLU A 151 -9.24 -22.31 3.87
CA GLU A 151 -9.32 -21.39 5.01
C GLU A 151 -8.34 -20.24 4.82
N LYS A 152 -8.82 -19.00 4.96
CA LYS A 152 -8.04 -17.81 4.66
C LYS A 152 -7.39 -17.23 5.90
N ARG A 153 -6.16 -16.77 5.73
CA ARG A 153 -5.47 -16.00 6.76
C ARG A 153 -6.02 -14.58 6.89
N VAL A 154 -5.68 -13.90 7.95
CA VAL A 154 -5.87 -12.46 8.11
C VAL A 154 -4.51 -11.79 8.21
N GLU A 155 -4.28 -10.73 7.42
CA GLU A 155 -3.09 -9.90 7.58
C GLU A 155 -3.29 -8.91 8.72
N LEU A 156 -2.37 -8.93 9.69
CA LEU A 156 -2.43 -8.06 10.87
C LEU A 156 -1.34 -6.98 10.89
N HIS A 157 -0.42 -6.99 9.91
CA HIS A 157 0.67 -6.02 9.79
C HIS A 157 0.86 -5.60 8.32
N LEU A 158 0.27 -4.46 7.96
CA LEU A 158 0.27 -3.96 6.59
C LEU A 158 0.35 -2.44 6.55
N HIS A 159 1.22 -1.93 5.69
CA HIS A 159 1.47 -0.52 5.43
C HIS A 159 0.82 -0.07 4.12
N THR A 160 0.16 1.07 4.16
CA THR A 160 -0.37 1.73 2.97
C THR A 160 0.59 2.83 2.48
N SER A 161 0.25 3.49 1.38
CA SER A 161 0.99 4.67 0.90
C SER A 161 1.03 5.83 1.91
N MET A 162 0.27 5.74 3.03
CA MET A 162 0.34 6.70 4.14
C MET A 162 1.54 6.44 5.06
N SER A 163 2.18 5.27 5.00
CA SER A 163 3.54 5.04 5.49
C SER A 163 4.54 5.71 4.53
N GLN A 164 4.59 7.04 4.63
CA GLN A 164 5.23 7.94 3.68
C GLN A 164 6.69 7.56 3.41
N MET A 165 7.04 7.51 2.12
CA MET A 165 8.38 7.15 1.62
C MET A 165 8.80 5.70 1.94
N ASP A 166 7.86 4.83 2.33
CA ASP A 166 8.15 3.44 2.66
C ASP A 166 7.25 2.46 1.90
N ALA A 167 5.93 2.54 2.05
CA ALA A 167 5.01 1.64 1.38
C ALA A 167 4.33 2.27 0.16
N VAL A 168 3.90 1.42 -0.78
CA VAL A 168 3.27 1.83 -2.05
C VAL A 168 1.89 1.21 -2.28
N CYS A 169 1.24 0.71 -1.23
CA CYS A 169 -0.10 0.12 -1.29
C CYS A 169 -1.20 1.19 -1.18
N PRO A 170 -2.01 1.48 -2.21
CA PRO A 170 -3.22 2.25 -2.02
C PRO A 170 -4.21 1.48 -1.15
N VAL A 171 -4.71 2.08 -0.06
CA VAL A 171 -5.55 1.37 0.92
C VAL A 171 -6.81 0.76 0.32
N LYS A 172 -7.45 1.45 -0.64
CA LYS A 172 -8.65 0.94 -1.34
C LYS A 172 -8.36 -0.33 -2.14
N ASP A 173 -7.17 -0.45 -2.69
CA ASP A 173 -6.75 -1.64 -3.44
C ASP A 173 -6.41 -2.80 -2.49
N VAL A 174 -5.80 -2.51 -1.34
CA VAL A 174 -5.59 -3.49 -0.25
C VAL A 174 -6.91 -4.13 0.17
N VAL A 175 -7.90 -3.31 0.50
CA VAL A 175 -9.22 -3.76 0.97
C VAL A 175 -9.93 -4.60 -0.08
N LYS A 176 -9.96 -4.13 -1.34
CA LYS A 176 -10.57 -4.84 -2.46
C LYS A 176 -9.87 -6.18 -2.75
N LEU A 177 -8.54 -6.21 -2.69
CA LEU A 177 -7.76 -7.41 -2.95
C LEU A 177 -7.97 -8.46 -1.86
N ALA A 178 -7.94 -8.06 -0.58
CA ALA A 178 -8.22 -8.94 0.54
C ALA A 178 -9.62 -9.57 0.44
N PHE A 179 -10.63 -8.75 0.12
CA PHE A 179 -11.99 -9.25 -0.12
C PHE A 179 -12.07 -10.20 -1.33
N LYS A 180 -11.47 -9.83 -2.47
CA LYS A 180 -11.41 -10.66 -3.68
C LYS A 180 -10.77 -12.03 -3.42
N TRP A 181 -9.81 -12.10 -2.49
CA TRP A 181 -9.17 -13.35 -2.07
C TRP A 181 -9.99 -14.15 -1.04
N GLY A 182 -11.12 -13.60 -0.57
CA GLY A 182 -11.98 -14.25 0.42
C GLY A 182 -11.47 -14.16 1.86
N HIS A 183 -10.52 -13.24 2.14
CA HIS A 183 -10.13 -12.94 3.52
C HIS A 183 -11.33 -12.30 4.25
N LYS A 184 -11.52 -12.62 5.54
CA LYS A 184 -12.60 -12.01 6.34
C LYS A 184 -12.28 -10.63 6.88
N ALA A 185 -10.98 -10.29 6.94
CA ALA A 185 -10.49 -9.03 7.45
C ALA A 185 -9.08 -8.73 6.94
N VAL A 186 -8.69 -7.46 7.00
CA VAL A 186 -7.31 -6.99 6.81
C VAL A 186 -7.04 -5.84 7.78
N ALA A 187 -5.86 -5.81 8.39
CA ALA A 187 -5.43 -4.69 9.23
C ALA A 187 -4.72 -3.63 8.40
N ILE A 188 -4.83 -2.37 8.84
CA ILE A 188 -4.07 -1.23 8.35
C ILE A 188 -3.24 -0.70 9.51
N THR A 189 -1.92 -0.78 9.40
CA THR A 189 -0.98 -0.51 10.50
C THR A 189 0.16 0.40 10.06
N ASP A 190 -0.16 1.55 9.48
CA ASP A 190 0.82 2.52 9.00
C ASP A 190 1.76 3.02 10.10
N HIS A 191 2.97 3.43 9.75
CA HIS A 191 4.01 3.93 10.66
C HIS A 191 3.61 5.22 11.38
N GLY A 192 3.15 5.10 12.62
CA GLY A 192 2.87 6.22 13.52
C GLY A 192 1.73 7.14 13.09
N VAL A 193 0.94 6.78 12.11
CA VAL A 193 -0.10 7.61 11.48
C VAL A 193 -1.39 6.82 11.22
N VAL A 194 -2.50 7.55 11.00
CA VAL A 194 -3.84 6.98 10.80
C VAL A 194 -4.57 7.59 9.59
N GLN A 195 -3.85 8.24 8.69
CA GLN A 195 -4.44 8.94 7.54
C GLN A 195 -5.19 8.03 6.56
N ALA A 196 -4.84 6.74 6.50
CA ALA A 196 -5.53 5.78 5.63
C ALA A 196 -6.95 5.42 6.10
N PHE A 197 -7.32 5.71 7.36
CA PHE A 197 -8.56 5.23 7.97
C PHE A 197 -9.85 5.68 7.27
N PRO A 198 -10.02 6.96 6.85
CA PRO A 198 -11.22 7.37 6.13
C PRO A 198 -11.41 6.61 4.81
N ASP A 199 -10.35 6.49 4.01
CA ASP A 199 -10.39 5.75 2.74
C ASP A 199 -10.60 4.25 2.94
N ALA A 200 -10.03 3.66 4.00
CA ALA A 200 -10.28 2.27 4.38
C ALA A 200 -11.75 2.05 4.77
N MET A 201 -12.35 3.00 5.51
CA MET A 201 -13.76 2.98 5.89
C MET A 201 -14.67 3.04 4.65
N GLU A 202 -14.39 3.94 3.70
CA GLU A 202 -15.13 3.99 2.44
C GLU A 202 -15.03 2.67 1.67
N ALA A 203 -13.81 2.13 1.55
CA ALA A 203 -13.58 0.89 0.84
C ALA A 203 -14.33 -0.30 1.47
N VAL A 204 -14.35 -0.41 2.81
CA VAL A 204 -15.11 -1.47 3.46
C VAL A 204 -16.62 -1.30 3.30
N PHE A 205 -17.13 -0.08 3.26
CA PHE A 205 -18.56 0.15 2.96
C PHE A 205 -18.91 -0.26 1.54
N ASP A 206 -18.02 -0.04 0.57
CA ASP A 206 -18.23 -0.46 -0.80
C ASP A 206 -18.14 -2.00 -0.96
N VAL A 207 -17.25 -2.65 -0.22
CA VAL A 207 -17.16 -4.12 -0.16
C VAL A 207 -18.43 -4.69 0.44
N ARG A 208 -18.93 -4.13 1.54
CA ARG A 208 -20.15 -4.64 2.23
C ARG A 208 -21.44 -4.52 1.42
N LYS A 209 -21.46 -3.74 0.35
CA LYS A 209 -22.57 -3.70 -0.60
C LYS A 209 -22.52 -4.85 -1.62
N GLN A 210 -21.41 -5.60 -1.69
CA GLN A 210 -21.22 -6.72 -2.60
C GLN A 210 -21.66 -8.02 -1.93
N GLU A 211 -22.09 -8.99 -2.73
CA GLU A 211 -22.45 -10.33 -2.26
C GLU A 211 -21.27 -10.99 -1.52
N GLY A 212 -21.52 -11.47 -0.31
CA GLY A 212 -20.52 -12.08 0.55
C GLY A 212 -19.57 -11.10 1.27
N GLY A 213 -19.81 -9.80 1.14
CA GLY A 213 -19.02 -8.74 1.76
C GLY A 213 -19.55 -8.23 3.10
N GLU A 214 -20.74 -8.66 3.51
CA GLU A 214 -21.50 -8.10 4.64
C GLU A 214 -20.70 -8.09 5.95
N ASP A 215 -19.96 -9.18 6.20
CA ASP A 215 -19.16 -9.37 7.41
C ASP A 215 -17.69 -8.99 7.26
N PHE A 216 -17.25 -8.56 6.06
CA PHE A 216 -15.88 -8.14 5.84
C PHE A 216 -15.54 -6.92 6.68
N LYS A 217 -14.36 -6.91 7.32
CA LYS A 217 -13.93 -5.80 8.17
C LYS A 217 -12.51 -5.34 7.90
N VAL A 218 -12.30 -4.04 8.09
CA VAL A 218 -10.96 -3.46 8.25
C VAL A 218 -10.66 -3.37 9.74
N ILE A 219 -9.48 -3.83 10.13
CA ILE A 219 -8.94 -3.69 11.48
C ILE A 219 -8.07 -2.44 11.47
N TYR A 220 -8.55 -1.38 12.12
CA TYR A 220 -7.80 -0.14 12.27
C TYR A 220 -6.66 -0.34 13.24
N GLY A 221 -5.48 0.12 12.93
CA GLY A 221 -4.30 -0.02 13.78
C GLY A 221 -3.17 0.91 13.36
N VAL A 222 -2.07 0.84 14.08
CA VAL A 222 -0.86 1.60 13.80
C VAL A 222 0.36 0.77 14.18
N GLU A 223 1.40 0.80 13.37
CA GLU A 223 2.74 0.43 13.83
C GLU A 223 3.36 1.66 14.49
N SER A 224 3.35 1.69 15.81
CA SER A 224 3.84 2.81 16.59
C SER A 224 5.35 2.79 16.76
N TYR A 225 5.95 3.95 16.90
CA TYR A 225 7.33 4.09 17.36
C TYR A 225 7.34 4.09 18.88
N PHE A 226 7.45 2.91 19.44
CA PHE A 226 7.35 2.65 20.87
C PHE A 226 8.66 2.96 21.61
N VAL A 227 8.55 3.51 22.81
CA VAL A 227 9.67 3.67 23.76
C VAL A 227 9.26 3.15 25.14
N ASN A 228 10.12 2.31 25.71
CA ASN A 228 9.87 1.74 27.04
C ASN A 228 10.43 2.69 28.10
N ASP A 229 9.57 3.53 28.65
CA ASP A 229 9.87 4.50 29.68
C ASP A 229 9.58 4.00 31.12
N VAL A 230 8.96 2.81 31.22
CA VAL A 230 8.61 2.18 32.50
C VAL A 230 9.70 1.23 33.01
N ASP A 231 10.20 0.38 32.11
CA ASP A 231 11.27 -0.60 32.38
C ASP A 231 12.64 -0.08 31.96
N GLY A 232 12.76 1.21 31.71
CA GLY A 232 13.96 1.89 31.29
C GLY A 232 15.03 1.95 32.37
N PHE A 233 16.18 2.33 31.97
CA PHE A 233 17.47 2.20 32.64
C PHE A 233 17.52 2.72 34.08
N ASP A 234 16.68 3.65 34.54
CA ASP A 234 16.77 4.33 35.84
C ASP A 234 15.42 4.49 36.59
N GLY A 235 14.32 3.90 36.14
CA GLY A 235 13.03 4.06 36.82
C GLY A 235 12.50 5.51 36.85
N LYS A 236 13.03 6.40 36.02
CA LYS A 236 12.56 7.77 35.89
C LYS A 236 11.48 7.86 34.86
N THR A 237 10.36 8.40 35.27
CA THR A 237 9.26 8.79 34.37
C THR A 237 9.75 9.91 33.46
N ILE A 238 9.63 9.74 32.16
CA ILE A 238 10.01 10.76 31.17
C ILE A 238 8.93 11.84 31.20
N GLU A 239 9.25 13.02 31.72
CA GLU A 239 8.27 14.08 31.87
C GLU A 239 7.89 14.83 30.60
N THR A 240 8.71 14.92 29.58
CA THR A 240 8.39 15.54 28.27
C THR A 240 9.52 15.36 27.26
N GLY A 241 9.22 15.43 25.97
CA GLY A 241 10.02 15.17 24.76
C GLY A 241 11.55 15.38 24.71
N VAL A 242 12.16 15.93 25.75
CA VAL A 242 13.62 16.14 25.81
C VAL A 242 14.34 14.88 26.29
N GLU A 243 13.74 14.05 27.15
CA GLU A 243 14.37 12.85 27.70
C GLU A 243 14.09 11.57 26.87
N THR A 244 13.09 11.57 26.01
CA THR A 244 12.81 10.46 25.07
C THR A 244 13.95 10.20 24.08
N THR A 245 14.83 11.17 23.89
CA THR A 245 15.99 11.05 23.00
C THR A 245 17.02 10.03 23.47
N ALA A 246 17.07 9.71 24.76
CA ALA A 246 17.97 8.71 25.35
C ALA A 246 17.42 7.27 25.26
N LEU A 247 16.12 7.09 24.89
CA LEU A 247 15.48 5.79 24.86
C LEU A 247 15.64 5.10 23.52
N THR A 248 15.74 3.79 23.56
CA THR A 248 15.71 2.96 22.38
C THR A 248 14.29 2.96 21.80
N ARG A 249 14.16 3.28 20.52
CA ARG A 249 12.92 3.22 19.78
C ARG A 249 12.72 1.82 19.20
N TYR A 250 11.54 1.27 19.42
CA TYR A 250 11.08 -0.01 18.90
C TYR A 250 9.85 0.18 18.01
N HIS A 251 9.48 -0.83 17.23
CA HIS A 251 8.19 -0.93 16.60
C HIS A 251 7.22 -1.72 17.47
N GLN A 252 5.93 -1.40 17.38
CA GLN A 252 4.88 -2.06 18.12
C GLN A 252 3.54 -1.92 17.37
N ILE A 253 2.82 -3.03 17.21
CA ILE A 253 1.50 -3.02 16.61
C ILE A 253 0.45 -2.69 17.66
N ILE A 254 -0.42 -1.73 17.35
CA ILE A 254 -1.59 -1.39 18.15
C ILE A 254 -2.81 -1.56 17.25
N LEU A 255 -3.68 -2.54 17.54
CA LEU A 255 -4.92 -2.76 16.81
C LEU A 255 -6.11 -2.28 17.64
N VAL A 256 -7.09 -1.71 16.96
CA VAL A 256 -8.35 -1.25 17.56
C VAL A 256 -9.32 -2.40 17.69
N LYS A 257 -9.77 -2.69 18.92
CA LYS A 257 -10.75 -3.72 19.23
C LYS A 257 -12.19 -3.22 19.04
N ASN A 258 -12.47 -1.98 19.43
CA ASN A 258 -13.82 -1.41 19.42
C ASN A 258 -13.74 0.14 19.31
N GLN A 259 -14.91 0.80 19.31
CA GLN A 259 -14.98 2.28 19.15
C GLN A 259 -14.28 3.05 20.29
N ALA A 260 -14.26 2.51 21.51
CA ALA A 260 -13.51 3.14 22.61
C ALA A 260 -12.01 3.05 22.38
N GLY A 261 -11.52 1.89 21.89
CA GLY A 261 -10.12 1.70 21.47
C GLY A 261 -9.72 2.64 20.35
N LEU A 262 -10.59 2.88 19.35
CA LEU A 262 -10.29 3.87 18.30
C LEU A 262 -10.07 5.26 18.87
N LYS A 263 -10.92 5.69 19.79
CA LYS A 263 -10.75 6.99 20.46
C LYS A 263 -9.44 7.06 21.25
N ASN A 264 -9.06 5.96 21.89
CA ASN A 264 -7.79 5.86 22.62
C ASN A 264 -6.59 5.86 21.65
N LEU A 265 -6.67 5.15 20.52
CA LEU A 265 -5.63 5.20 19.49
C LEU A 265 -5.44 6.64 18.95
N TYR A 266 -6.51 7.36 18.67
CA TYR A 266 -6.42 8.76 18.22
C TYR A 266 -5.74 9.68 19.25
N LYS A 267 -6.00 9.45 20.55
CA LYS A 267 -5.27 10.17 21.60
C LYS A 267 -3.78 9.82 21.60
N LEU A 268 -3.44 8.52 21.51
CA LEU A 268 -2.04 8.08 21.48
C LEU A 268 -1.28 8.71 20.30
N VAL A 269 -1.86 8.66 19.10
CA VAL A 269 -1.27 9.28 17.90
C VAL A 269 -1.15 10.80 18.08
N SER A 270 -2.17 11.47 18.64
CA SER A 270 -2.13 12.91 18.89
C SER A 270 -1.02 13.26 19.89
N PHE A 271 -0.91 12.54 21.00
CA PHE A 271 0.16 12.75 21.97
C PHE A 271 1.55 12.48 21.37
N ALA A 272 1.69 11.42 20.58
CA ALA A 272 2.94 11.10 19.92
C ALA A 272 3.43 12.25 19.01
N HIS A 273 2.51 12.92 18.30
CA HIS A 273 2.85 14.02 17.42
C HIS A 273 3.01 15.36 18.12
N LEU A 274 2.22 15.63 19.15
CA LEU A 274 2.19 16.94 19.81
C LEU A 274 3.16 17.03 20.99
N ASN A 275 3.37 15.93 21.73
CA ASN A 275 4.12 15.92 22.97
C ASN A 275 5.42 15.11 22.90
N TYR A 276 5.46 14.06 22.06
CA TYR A 276 6.55 13.10 22.02
C TYR A 276 7.19 12.97 20.63
N TYR A 277 7.08 13.98 19.79
CA TYR A 277 7.74 14.00 18.50
C TYR A 277 9.22 14.31 18.69
N GLY A 278 10.07 13.30 18.58
CA GLY A 278 11.47 13.43 18.96
C GLY A 278 12.44 12.63 18.09
N LYS A 279 13.69 13.06 18.16
CA LYS A 279 14.84 12.33 17.62
C LYS A 279 15.31 11.33 18.66
N THR A 280 15.71 10.14 18.23
CA THR A 280 16.38 9.16 19.07
C THR A 280 17.80 8.97 18.57
N PHE A 281 18.70 8.58 19.46
CA PHE A 281 20.10 8.34 19.13
C PHE A 281 20.39 6.82 19.16
N ASN A 282 21.24 6.37 18.27
CA ASN A 282 21.77 5.02 18.35
C ASN A 282 22.97 5.03 19.31
N LYS A 283 23.08 4.02 20.18
CA LYS A 283 24.23 3.89 21.09
C LYS A 283 25.56 3.80 20.34
N ASP A 284 25.54 3.18 19.13
CA ASP A 284 26.74 2.99 18.32
C ASP A 284 27.12 4.21 17.48
N THR A 285 26.23 5.19 17.34
CA THR A 285 26.44 6.43 16.58
C THR A 285 25.77 7.61 17.27
N PRO A 286 26.24 8.00 18.48
CA PRO A 286 25.59 9.04 19.28
C PRO A 286 25.57 10.41 18.60
N ASP A 287 26.52 10.67 17.71
CA ASP A 287 26.62 11.94 16.96
C ASP A 287 25.69 12.03 15.74
N LYS A 288 24.98 10.93 15.41
CA LYS A 288 24.06 10.87 14.28
C LYS A 288 22.64 10.56 14.75
N PRO A 289 21.85 11.59 15.10
CA PRO A 289 20.47 11.37 15.50
C PRO A 289 19.66 10.75 14.37
N ARG A 290 18.81 9.78 14.71
CA ARG A 290 17.79 9.28 13.78
C ARG A 290 16.76 10.38 13.51
N PRO A 291 16.11 10.41 12.33
CA PRO A 291 15.03 11.35 12.05
C PRO A 291 13.97 11.34 13.14
N ALA A 292 13.44 12.51 13.47
CA ALA A 292 12.38 12.64 14.46
C ALA A 292 11.15 11.81 14.03
N LYS A 293 10.53 11.13 14.98
CA LYS A 293 9.33 10.30 14.80
C LYS A 293 8.36 10.54 15.96
N PRO A 294 7.06 10.30 15.75
CA PRO A 294 6.05 10.38 16.82
C PRO A 294 6.21 9.18 17.76
N LEU A 295 6.75 9.40 18.94
CA LEU A 295 7.05 8.34 19.91
C LEU A 295 5.85 8.06 20.79
N VAL A 296 5.60 6.79 21.09
CA VAL A 296 4.56 6.33 22.03
C VAL A 296 5.24 5.75 23.26
N PRO A 297 5.27 6.48 24.40
CA PRO A 297 5.79 5.95 25.65
C PRO A 297 4.90 4.85 26.21
N LYS A 298 5.50 3.81 26.81
CA LYS A 298 4.79 2.70 27.45
C LYS A 298 3.80 3.19 28.50
N SER A 299 4.22 4.11 29.36
CA SER A 299 3.37 4.70 30.41
C SER A 299 2.11 5.37 29.85
N VAL A 300 2.20 6.03 28.70
CA VAL A 300 1.06 6.64 28.02
C VAL A 300 0.17 5.59 27.38
N LEU A 301 0.76 4.58 26.75
CA LEU A 301 0.01 3.46 26.17
C LEU A 301 -0.77 2.69 27.24
N GLU A 302 -0.17 2.39 28.38
CA GLU A 302 -0.86 1.70 29.48
C GLU A 302 -2.09 2.48 29.96
N LYS A 303 -1.99 3.80 30.03
CA LYS A 303 -3.12 4.66 30.41
C LYS A 303 -4.30 4.61 29.42
N TYR A 304 -4.03 4.39 28.14
CA TYR A 304 -5.04 4.40 27.05
C TYR A 304 -5.22 3.01 26.42
N ARG A 305 -4.82 1.92 27.11
CA ARG A 305 -4.83 0.55 26.58
C ARG A 305 -6.24 -0.03 26.36
N GLU A 306 -7.25 0.52 27.04
CA GLU A 306 -8.62 0.01 26.94
C GLU A 306 -9.12 -0.02 25.48
N GLY A 307 -9.65 -1.16 25.04
CA GLY A 307 -10.17 -1.36 23.68
C GLY A 307 -9.08 -1.49 22.62
N LEU A 308 -7.83 -1.72 23.00
CA LEU A 308 -6.69 -1.96 22.11
C LEU A 308 -6.16 -3.40 22.28
N ILE A 309 -5.56 -3.92 21.22
CA ILE A 309 -4.82 -5.19 21.18
C ILE A 309 -3.39 -4.85 20.77
N ILE A 310 -2.41 -5.31 21.53
CA ILE A 310 -1.01 -4.94 21.36
C ILE A 310 -0.19 -6.13 20.88
N GLY A 311 0.47 -5.98 19.71
CA GLY A 311 1.36 -6.96 19.10
C GLY A 311 2.82 -6.57 19.19
N SER A 312 3.71 -7.58 19.18
CA SER A 312 5.15 -7.39 19.37
C SER A 312 5.88 -6.82 18.16
N ALA A 313 5.21 -6.68 17.02
CA ALA A 313 5.73 -6.18 15.73
C ALA A 313 6.89 -7.02 15.14
N CYS A 314 7.60 -6.41 14.18
CA CYS A 314 8.67 -6.99 13.36
C CYS A 314 10.01 -7.14 14.10
N GLU A 315 11.11 -7.30 13.35
CA GLU A 315 12.47 -7.38 13.90
C GLU A 315 12.93 -6.10 14.63
N GLN A 316 12.27 -4.97 14.39
CA GLN A 316 12.47 -3.73 15.13
C GLN A 316 11.68 -3.70 16.45
N GLY A 317 10.84 -4.71 16.73
CA GLY A 317 10.10 -4.84 17.97
C GLY A 317 11.00 -5.13 19.20
N GLU A 318 10.51 -4.75 20.39
CA GLU A 318 11.27 -4.90 21.63
C GLU A 318 11.57 -6.37 21.96
N VAL A 319 10.61 -7.29 21.70
CA VAL A 319 10.76 -8.72 21.97
C VAL A 319 11.85 -9.32 21.07
N PHE A 320 11.73 -9.12 19.76
CA PHE A 320 12.69 -9.66 18.80
C PHE A 320 14.11 -9.17 19.09
N ARG A 321 14.27 -7.87 19.30
CA ARG A 321 15.58 -7.27 19.64
C ARG A 321 16.13 -7.78 20.96
N ALA A 322 15.29 -7.98 21.97
CA ALA A 322 15.75 -8.53 23.26
C ALA A 322 16.30 -9.96 23.08
N ILE A 323 15.73 -10.76 22.19
CA ILE A 323 16.21 -12.11 21.86
C ILE A 323 17.53 -12.05 21.09
N VAL A 324 17.64 -11.20 20.06
CA VAL A 324 18.86 -11.02 19.27
C VAL A 324 20.01 -10.50 20.15
N GLU A 325 19.74 -9.55 21.04
CA GLU A 325 20.71 -9.00 22.01
C GLU A 325 21.04 -9.99 23.14
N LYS A 326 20.44 -11.18 23.15
CA LYS A 326 20.65 -12.24 24.19
C LYS A 326 20.45 -11.70 25.60
N ARG A 327 19.41 -10.88 25.82
CA ARG A 327 19.07 -10.38 27.16
C ARG A 327 18.71 -11.54 28.10
N PRO A 328 18.83 -11.36 29.42
CA PRO A 328 18.42 -12.40 30.38
C PRO A 328 16.98 -12.85 30.13
N GLN A 329 16.74 -14.16 30.25
CA GLN A 329 15.45 -14.77 29.94
C GLN A 329 14.28 -14.14 30.72
N GLU A 330 14.46 -13.88 32.00
CA GLU A 330 13.44 -13.21 32.83
C GLU A 330 13.06 -11.81 32.30
N LYS A 331 14.05 -11.09 31.74
CA LYS A 331 13.79 -9.78 31.13
C LYS A 331 13.01 -9.92 29.81
N ILE A 332 13.35 -10.91 29.00
CA ILE A 332 12.63 -11.21 27.75
C ILE A 332 11.16 -11.57 28.05
N GLU A 333 10.94 -12.44 29.05
CA GLU A 333 9.60 -12.84 29.49
C GLU A 333 8.78 -11.66 30.02
N ARG A 334 9.39 -10.79 30.82
CA ARG A 334 8.75 -9.56 31.29
C ARG A 334 8.37 -8.61 30.15
N ILE A 335 9.24 -8.43 29.17
CA ILE A 335 8.96 -7.63 27.97
C ILE A 335 7.79 -8.27 27.22
N ALA A 336 7.86 -9.57 26.92
CA ALA A 336 6.85 -10.27 26.13
C ALA A 336 5.49 -10.34 26.87
N SER A 337 5.46 -10.35 28.18
CA SER A 337 4.23 -10.37 28.97
C SER A 337 3.35 -9.12 28.77
N PHE A 338 3.92 -8.02 28.31
CA PHE A 338 3.21 -6.78 28.02
C PHE A 338 2.29 -6.90 26.79
N TYR A 339 2.65 -7.70 25.80
CA TYR A 339 1.94 -7.84 24.53
C TYR A 339 0.76 -8.83 24.64
N ASP A 340 -0.28 -8.63 23.83
CA ASP A 340 -1.44 -9.53 23.76
C ASP A 340 -1.17 -10.73 22.85
N TYR A 341 -0.33 -10.56 21.82
CA TYR A 341 0.18 -11.60 20.94
C TYR A 341 1.63 -11.33 20.54
N LEU A 342 2.35 -12.38 20.17
CA LEU A 342 3.70 -12.28 19.63
C LEU A 342 3.69 -12.54 18.13
N GLU A 343 4.54 -11.81 17.41
CA GLU A 343 4.58 -11.81 15.94
C GLU A 343 5.86 -12.47 15.44
N ILE A 344 5.71 -13.28 14.39
CA ILE A 344 6.84 -13.78 13.58
C ILE A 344 6.57 -13.46 12.11
N GLN A 345 7.65 -13.29 11.34
CA GLN A 345 7.61 -12.90 9.94
C GLN A 345 8.35 -13.89 9.05
N PRO A 346 8.07 -13.90 7.71
CA PRO A 346 8.82 -14.70 6.74
C PRO A 346 10.33 -14.47 6.86
N LEU A 347 11.12 -15.52 6.67
CA LEU A 347 12.58 -15.42 6.78
C LEU A 347 13.17 -14.40 5.81
N GLY A 348 12.54 -14.25 4.62
CA GLY A 348 12.94 -13.27 3.61
C GLY A 348 12.87 -11.81 4.09
N ASN A 349 11.96 -11.49 5.04
CA ASN A 349 11.87 -10.15 5.61
C ASN A 349 13.15 -9.79 6.39
N ASN A 350 13.82 -10.80 6.96
CA ASN A 350 14.99 -10.65 7.82
C ASN A 350 16.31 -11.09 7.15
N GLU A 351 16.33 -11.37 5.83
CA GLU A 351 17.56 -11.78 5.11
C GLU A 351 18.69 -10.72 5.19
N PHE A 352 18.36 -9.46 5.38
CA PHE A 352 19.37 -8.42 5.60
C PHE A 352 20.27 -8.71 6.83
N MET A 353 19.78 -9.48 7.81
CA MET A 353 20.56 -9.88 9.00
C MET A 353 21.69 -10.86 8.65
N LEU A 354 21.51 -11.65 7.59
CA LEU A 354 22.59 -12.48 7.01
C LEU A 354 23.65 -11.60 6.33
N ARG A 355 23.19 -10.62 5.55
CA ARG A 355 24.09 -9.73 4.81
C ARG A 355 24.93 -8.83 5.71
N ASN A 356 24.39 -8.39 6.84
CA ASN A 356 25.08 -7.53 7.80
C ASN A 356 25.80 -8.32 8.91
N GLY A 357 25.75 -9.66 8.89
CA GLY A 357 26.44 -10.52 9.86
C GLY A 357 25.81 -10.59 11.25
N THR A 358 24.56 -10.12 11.43
CA THR A 358 23.83 -10.29 12.70
C THR A 358 23.53 -11.75 12.98
N VAL A 359 23.24 -12.53 11.95
CA VAL A 359 23.08 -13.99 11.97
C VAL A 359 23.99 -14.63 10.91
N SER A 360 24.31 -15.92 11.08
CA SER A 360 25.27 -16.63 10.24
C SER A 360 24.61 -17.51 9.19
N SER A 361 23.36 -17.91 9.40
CA SER A 361 22.65 -18.86 8.54
C SER A 361 21.13 -18.62 8.53
N LYS A 362 20.46 -19.19 7.52
CA LYS A 362 18.97 -19.21 7.53
C LYS A 362 18.41 -19.99 8.72
N GLN A 363 19.15 -20.98 9.24
CA GLN A 363 18.75 -21.69 10.45
C GLN A 363 18.70 -20.77 11.65
N ASP A 364 19.62 -19.83 11.78
CA ASP A 364 19.58 -18.84 12.88
C ASP A 364 18.31 -17.98 12.82
N LEU A 365 17.81 -17.62 11.63
CA LEU A 365 16.53 -16.91 11.45
C LEU A 365 15.34 -17.78 11.89
N ILE A 366 15.36 -19.07 11.54
CA ILE A 366 14.35 -20.03 12.00
C ILE A 366 14.39 -20.12 13.53
N ASP A 367 15.57 -20.25 14.11
CA ASP A 367 15.75 -20.37 15.56
C ASP A 367 15.26 -19.12 16.31
N LEU A 368 15.41 -17.92 15.73
CA LEU A 368 14.84 -16.69 16.28
C LEU A 368 13.32 -16.73 16.31
N ASN A 369 12.67 -17.14 15.20
CA ASN A 369 11.23 -17.28 15.14
C ASN A 369 10.73 -18.38 16.12
N MET A 370 11.43 -19.52 16.20
CA MET A 370 11.10 -20.60 17.14
C MET A 370 11.17 -20.15 18.59
N LYS A 371 12.16 -19.34 18.96
CA LYS A 371 12.28 -18.77 20.32
C LYS A 371 11.08 -17.88 20.65
N ILE A 372 10.54 -17.13 19.67
CA ILE A 372 9.33 -16.32 19.89
C ILE A 372 8.12 -17.22 20.09
N VAL A 373 7.99 -18.31 19.30
CA VAL A 373 6.91 -19.30 19.46
C VAL A 373 6.97 -19.94 20.85
N GLU A 374 8.13 -20.45 21.25
CA GLU A 374 8.34 -21.04 22.58
C GLU A 374 8.04 -20.07 23.72
N LEU A 375 8.45 -18.79 23.56
CA LEU A 375 8.15 -17.74 24.52
C LEU A 375 6.65 -17.47 24.65
N ALA A 376 5.95 -17.41 23.51
CA ALA A 376 4.51 -17.23 23.48
C ALA A 376 3.78 -18.40 24.17
N ASP A 377 4.18 -19.63 23.86
CA ASP A 377 3.63 -20.84 24.50
C ASP A 377 3.83 -20.80 26.02
N LYS A 378 5.03 -20.47 26.47
CA LYS A 378 5.35 -20.34 27.91
C LYS A 378 4.46 -19.31 28.60
N LEU A 379 4.12 -18.21 27.91
CA LEU A 379 3.31 -17.12 28.45
C LEU A 379 1.81 -17.31 28.21
N GLY A 380 1.38 -18.40 27.53
CA GLY A 380 -0.01 -18.65 27.16
C GLY A 380 -0.58 -17.61 26.18
N LYS A 381 0.27 -17.06 25.29
CA LYS A 381 -0.09 -16.05 24.30
C LYS A 381 -0.12 -16.63 22.89
N PRO A 382 -1.01 -16.16 22.00
CA PRO A 382 -0.97 -16.59 20.61
C PRO A 382 0.27 -16.02 19.89
N THR A 383 0.92 -16.86 19.08
CA THR A 383 1.84 -16.41 18.04
C THR A 383 1.07 -16.21 16.75
N VAL A 384 1.33 -15.13 16.02
CA VAL A 384 0.76 -14.85 14.71
C VAL A 384 1.86 -14.65 13.65
N ALA A 385 1.63 -15.14 12.45
CA ALA A 385 2.48 -14.88 11.30
C ALA A 385 1.90 -13.70 10.49
N THR A 386 2.71 -12.67 10.26
CA THR A 386 2.34 -11.49 9.48
C THR A 386 3.29 -11.29 8.30
N GLY A 387 2.84 -10.55 7.30
CA GLY A 387 3.63 -10.29 6.10
C GLY A 387 4.51 -9.04 6.19
N ASP A 388 4.18 -8.11 7.07
CA ASP A 388 4.76 -6.76 7.09
C ASP A 388 4.68 -6.12 5.70
N VAL A 389 3.46 -6.10 5.17
CA VAL A 389 3.20 -5.81 3.76
C VAL A 389 3.46 -4.34 3.46
N HIS A 390 4.30 -4.06 2.45
CA HIS A 390 4.60 -2.71 1.99
C HIS A 390 4.22 -2.48 0.53
N PHE A 391 3.92 -3.54 -0.21
CA PHE A 391 3.44 -3.48 -1.59
C PHE A 391 2.53 -4.68 -1.90
N LEU A 392 1.67 -4.55 -2.91
CA LEU A 392 0.65 -5.56 -3.17
C LEU A 392 1.20 -6.75 -3.97
N ARG A 393 2.06 -6.51 -4.94
CA ARG A 393 2.57 -7.52 -5.87
C ARG A 393 4.10 -7.56 -5.85
N PRO A 394 4.72 -8.70 -6.16
CA PRO A 394 6.19 -8.80 -6.21
C PRO A 394 6.86 -7.74 -7.09
N GLU A 395 6.25 -7.40 -8.23
CA GLU A 395 6.75 -6.40 -9.18
C GLU A 395 6.75 -4.97 -8.62
N ASP A 396 5.90 -4.66 -7.64
CA ASP A 396 5.82 -3.34 -7.00
C ASP A 396 7.07 -3.06 -6.12
N ALA A 397 7.89 -4.08 -5.85
CA ALA A 397 9.18 -3.91 -5.17
C ALA A 397 10.06 -2.85 -5.85
N LYS A 398 9.98 -2.72 -7.19
CA LYS A 398 10.70 -1.69 -7.96
C LYS A 398 10.30 -0.27 -7.53
N LEU A 399 9.01 -0.04 -7.27
CA LEU A 399 8.51 1.28 -6.82
C LEU A 399 9.08 1.61 -5.43
N ARG A 400 9.09 0.62 -4.53
CA ARG A 400 9.69 0.80 -3.20
C ARG A 400 11.20 1.04 -3.28
N THR A 401 11.90 0.36 -4.18
CA THR A 401 13.34 0.61 -4.44
C THR A 401 13.60 2.09 -4.74
N ILE A 402 12.77 2.71 -5.59
CA ILE A 402 12.92 4.14 -5.94
C ILE A 402 12.75 5.02 -4.70
N LEU A 403 11.75 4.74 -3.86
CA LEU A 403 11.52 5.49 -2.61
C LEU A 403 12.70 5.35 -1.63
N MET A 404 13.20 4.13 -1.44
CA MET A 404 14.32 3.84 -0.55
C MET A 404 15.62 4.48 -1.04
N ALA A 405 15.89 4.40 -2.34
CA ALA A 405 17.05 5.06 -2.97
C ALA A 405 16.97 6.59 -2.81
N GLY A 406 15.78 7.17 -2.98
CA GLY A 406 15.52 8.60 -2.74
C GLY A 406 15.80 9.05 -1.30
N GLN A 407 15.70 8.16 -0.32
CA GLN A 407 16.06 8.39 1.08
C GLN A 407 17.55 8.14 1.38
N GLY A 408 18.32 7.68 0.39
CA GLY A 408 19.76 7.43 0.51
C GLY A 408 20.14 6.07 1.07
N PHE A 409 19.21 5.08 1.07
CA PHE A 409 19.53 3.70 1.41
C PHE A 409 20.44 3.09 0.34
N LYS A 410 21.61 2.60 0.75
CA LYS A 410 22.62 2.04 -0.18
C LYS A 410 22.25 0.66 -0.71
N ASP A 411 21.40 -0.06 0.01
CA ASP A 411 20.90 -1.41 -0.29
C ASP A 411 19.45 -1.41 -0.80
N ALA A 412 18.99 -0.27 -1.31
CA ALA A 412 17.63 -0.10 -1.81
C ALA A 412 17.21 -1.15 -2.85
N GLU A 413 18.16 -1.64 -3.67
CA GLU A 413 17.89 -2.68 -4.69
C GLU A 413 17.69 -4.08 -4.08
N GLN A 414 18.09 -4.30 -2.82
CA GLN A 414 17.96 -5.58 -2.13
C GLN A 414 16.65 -5.62 -1.32
N GLN A 415 15.51 -5.44 -1.99
CA GLN A 415 14.22 -5.41 -1.34
C GLN A 415 13.88 -6.74 -0.66
N ALA A 416 13.38 -6.64 0.57
CA ALA A 416 12.71 -7.76 1.21
C ALA A 416 11.38 -8.07 0.51
N PRO A 417 10.91 -9.34 0.48
CA PRO A 417 9.69 -9.75 -0.23
C PRO A 417 8.41 -9.37 0.55
N LEU A 418 8.23 -8.07 0.82
CA LEU A 418 7.14 -7.50 1.63
C LEU A 418 5.84 -7.33 0.83
N TYR A 419 5.57 -8.20 -0.13
CA TYR A 419 4.32 -8.18 -0.88
C TYR A 419 3.19 -8.88 -0.14
N PHE A 420 1.94 -8.54 -0.48
CA PHE A 420 0.77 -9.18 0.10
C PHE A 420 0.68 -10.64 -0.38
N LYS A 421 1.01 -11.56 0.51
CA LYS A 421 1.08 -13.00 0.24
C LYS A 421 -0.28 -13.66 0.46
N THR A 422 -0.64 -14.62 -0.41
CA THR A 422 -1.79 -15.50 -0.20
C THR A 422 -1.57 -16.41 1.00
N THR A 423 -2.62 -17.06 1.46
CA THR A 423 -2.55 -18.03 2.56
C THR A 423 -1.57 -19.16 2.25
N ASP A 424 -1.64 -19.75 1.03
CA ASP A 424 -0.74 -20.82 0.62
C ASP A 424 0.72 -20.36 0.54
N GLN A 425 0.97 -19.12 0.11
CA GLN A 425 2.31 -18.56 0.11
C GLN A 425 2.85 -18.42 1.52
N MET A 426 2.04 -17.89 2.45
CA MET A 426 2.45 -17.77 3.85
C MET A 426 2.65 -19.14 4.51
N LEU A 427 1.78 -20.12 4.28
CA LEU A 427 1.98 -21.48 4.79
C LEU A 427 3.29 -22.11 4.32
N ARG A 428 3.70 -21.84 3.06
CA ARG A 428 5.02 -22.28 2.55
C ARG A 428 6.18 -21.58 3.24
N GLU A 429 6.10 -20.28 3.49
CA GLU A 429 7.13 -19.52 4.23
C GLU A 429 7.38 -20.09 5.63
N PHE A 430 6.32 -20.56 6.27
CA PHE A 430 6.36 -21.09 7.64
C PHE A 430 6.32 -22.63 7.71
N SER A 431 6.62 -23.33 6.60
CA SER A 431 6.60 -24.81 6.55
C SER A 431 7.52 -25.49 7.57
N TYR A 432 8.57 -24.78 8.02
CA TYR A 432 9.47 -25.27 9.09
C TYR A 432 8.79 -25.41 10.47
N LEU A 433 7.62 -24.82 10.67
CA LEU A 433 6.82 -24.98 11.91
C LEU A 433 6.04 -26.32 11.94
N GLY A 434 6.05 -27.11 10.84
CA GLY A 434 5.31 -28.36 10.75
C GLY A 434 3.81 -28.18 10.99
N ASP A 435 3.22 -28.99 11.86
CA ASP A 435 1.79 -29.00 12.16
C ASP A 435 1.28 -27.67 12.76
N ARG A 436 2.15 -26.86 13.32
CA ARG A 436 1.80 -25.55 13.90
C ARG A 436 1.69 -24.43 12.87
N ALA A 437 2.12 -24.66 11.63
CA ALA A 437 2.09 -23.63 10.59
C ALA A 437 0.66 -23.08 10.38
N LYS A 438 -0.34 -23.97 10.29
CA LYS A 438 -1.75 -23.55 10.14
C LYS A 438 -2.25 -22.73 11.33
N GLU A 439 -1.95 -23.17 12.53
CA GLU A 439 -2.33 -22.45 13.75
C GLU A 439 -1.81 -21.01 13.73
N ILE A 440 -0.52 -20.84 13.42
CA ILE A 440 0.19 -19.56 13.52
C ILE A 440 -0.12 -18.65 12.32
N VAL A 441 -0.30 -19.21 11.13
CA VAL A 441 -0.55 -18.45 9.89
C VAL A 441 -2.03 -18.12 9.69
N VAL A 442 -2.94 -19.02 10.08
CA VAL A 442 -4.37 -18.91 9.77
C VAL A 442 -5.22 -18.74 11.03
N ASP A 443 -5.14 -19.68 11.99
CA ASP A 443 -6.10 -19.76 13.06
C ASP A 443 -5.92 -18.61 14.09
N ASN A 444 -4.69 -18.32 14.50
CA ASN A 444 -4.42 -17.28 15.50
C ASN A 444 -4.66 -15.86 14.94
N PRO A 445 -4.20 -15.46 13.72
CA PRO A 445 -4.60 -14.19 13.13
C PRO A 445 -6.13 -14.06 12.99
N SER A 446 -6.80 -15.15 12.66
CA SER A 446 -8.26 -15.21 12.57
C SER A 446 -8.93 -14.96 13.92
N LYS A 447 -8.44 -15.57 15.01
CA LYS A 447 -8.92 -15.33 16.39
C LYS A 447 -8.73 -13.87 16.82
N ILE A 448 -7.58 -13.26 16.49
CA ILE A 448 -7.35 -11.83 16.77
C ILE A 448 -8.37 -10.97 16.01
N ALA A 449 -8.62 -11.26 14.72
CA ALA A 449 -9.63 -10.57 13.95
C ALA A 449 -11.05 -10.72 14.52
N ASP A 450 -11.37 -11.88 15.09
CA ASP A 450 -12.68 -12.14 15.73
C ASP A 450 -12.90 -11.33 17.02
N MET A 451 -11.83 -10.90 17.68
CA MET A 451 -11.92 -10.01 18.84
C MET A 451 -12.30 -8.57 18.46
N VAL A 452 -12.22 -8.20 17.18
CA VAL A 452 -12.44 -6.84 16.69
C VAL A 452 -13.89 -6.65 16.27
N ASP A 453 -14.52 -5.60 16.79
CA ASP A 453 -15.86 -5.17 16.36
C ASP A 453 -15.83 -4.70 14.90
N GLY A 454 -16.65 -5.33 14.06
CA GLY A 454 -16.76 -4.98 12.64
C GLY A 454 -17.39 -3.59 12.38
N ASN A 455 -18.05 -3.00 13.38
CA ASN A 455 -18.79 -1.74 13.23
C ASN A 455 -17.99 -0.52 13.68
N VAL A 456 -16.69 -0.65 13.92
CA VAL A 456 -15.83 0.49 14.25
C VAL A 456 -15.84 1.50 13.08
N ARG A 457 -16.16 2.74 13.37
CA ARG A 457 -16.20 3.84 12.40
C ARG A 457 -15.03 4.80 12.62
N ALA A 458 -14.17 4.90 11.63
CA ALA A 458 -13.01 5.81 11.66
C ALA A 458 -13.44 7.28 11.73
N VAL A 459 -14.51 7.64 11.04
CA VAL A 459 -15.11 8.97 11.05
C VAL A 459 -16.53 8.87 11.60
N PRO A 460 -16.90 9.62 12.66
CA PRO A 460 -18.25 9.61 13.19
C PRO A 460 -19.25 10.15 12.18
N GLU A 461 -20.53 9.74 12.32
CA GLU A 461 -21.63 10.30 11.53
C GLU A 461 -22.03 11.67 12.04
N GLY A 462 -22.42 12.54 11.11
CA GLY A 462 -22.96 13.86 11.41
C GLY A 462 -22.00 15.00 11.09
N ASN A 463 -22.49 16.20 11.32
CA ASN A 463 -21.71 17.43 11.18
C ASN A 463 -21.23 17.89 12.55
N TYR A 464 -19.94 18.17 12.66
CA TYR A 464 -19.30 18.60 13.90
C TYR A 464 -18.63 19.96 13.69
N PRO A 465 -19.41 21.05 13.55
CA PRO A 465 -18.85 22.38 13.42
C PRO A 465 -18.09 22.75 14.70
N PRO A 466 -16.96 23.45 14.57
CA PRO A 466 -16.22 23.93 15.75
C PRO A 466 -17.09 24.89 16.56
N LYS A 467 -17.08 24.72 17.90
CA LYS A 467 -17.68 25.69 18.80
C LYS A 467 -16.64 26.76 19.08
N ILE A 468 -16.92 27.97 18.60
CA ILE A 468 -16.11 29.16 18.86
C ILE A 468 -16.89 30.01 19.86
N GLU A 469 -16.33 30.19 21.04
CA GLU A 469 -16.98 30.97 22.10
C GLU A 469 -17.22 32.41 21.64
N GLY A 470 -18.45 32.90 21.81
CA GLY A 470 -18.85 34.25 21.39
C GLY A 470 -19.01 34.44 19.87
N SER A 471 -18.98 33.34 19.05
CA SER A 471 -19.09 33.44 17.58
C SER A 471 -20.36 34.17 17.13
N ASP A 472 -21.50 33.93 17.78
CA ASP A 472 -22.79 34.44 17.39
C ASP A 472 -22.87 35.96 17.64
N ASP A 473 -22.35 36.41 18.77
CA ASP A 473 -22.26 37.85 19.11
C ASP A 473 -21.29 38.55 18.15
N ILE A 474 -20.13 37.96 17.88
CA ILE A 474 -19.13 38.50 16.95
C ILE A 474 -19.70 38.62 15.54
N LEU A 475 -20.42 37.60 15.09
CA LEU A 475 -21.06 37.61 13.76
C LEU A 475 -22.11 38.71 13.68
N THR A 476 -22.98 38.75 14.67
CA THR A 476 -24.05 39.78 14.78
C THR A 476 -23.46 41.18 14.74
N GLU A 477 -22.48 41.46 15.59
CA GLU A 477 -21.81 42.79 15.63
C GLU A 477 -21.20 43.15 14.28
N LYS A 478 -20.48 42.23 13.65
CA LYS A 478 -19.87 42.48 12.33
C LYS A 478 -20.92 42.75 11.25
N CYS A 479 -22.02 42.01 11.26
CA CYS A 479 -23.09 42.17 10.28
C CYS A 479 -23.79 43.53 10.45
N TYR A 480 -24.14 43.92 11.68
CA TYR A 480 -24.74 45.23 11.93
C TYR A 480 -23.79 46.37 11.60
N ARG A 481 -22.53 46.28 12.01
CA ARG A 481 -21.53 47.30 11.67
C ARG A 481 -21.41 47.46 10.13
N ARG A 482 -21.35 46.37 9.40
CA ARG A 482 -21.25 46.44 7.94
C ARG A 482 -22.53 46.95 7.28
N ALA A 483 -23.69 46.63 7.82
CA ALA A 483 -24.96 47.17 7.36
C ALA A 483 -25.03 48.69 7.55
N HIS A 484 -24.63 49.21 8.71
CA HIS A 484 -24.56 50.64 8.96
C HIS A 484 -23.57 51.38 8.06
N GLU A 485 -22.41 50.74 7.76
CA GLU A 485 -21.44 51.33 6.80
C GLU A 485 -22.03 51.47 5.39
N ILE A 486 -22.88 50.57 4.96
CA ILE A 486 -23.46 50.56 3.61
C ILE A 486 -24.70 51.38 3.51
N TYR A 487 -25.61 51.28 4.50
CA TYR A 487 -26.97 51.81 4.43
C TYR A 487 -27.22 52.99 5.37
N GLY A 488 -26.22 53.35 6.18
CA GLY A 488 -26.32 54.46 7.13
C GLY A 488 -26.98 54.11 8.47
N ASP A 489 -27.12 55.11 9.34
CA ASP A 489 -27.77 55.01 10.64
C ASP A 489 -28.86 56.09 10.76
N PRO A 490 -30.12 55.72 11.02
CA PRO A 490 -30.63 54.36 11.27
C PRO A 490 -30.69 53.51 9.95
N LEU A 491 -30.62 52.16 10.11
CA LEU A 491 -30.83 51.26 9.00
C LEU A 491 -32.24 51.38 8.40
N PRO A 492 -32.42 51.35 7.07
CA PRO A 492 -33.71 51.21 6.45
C PRO A 492 -34.46 49.99 6.98
N LYS A 493 -35.78 50.10 7.14
CA LYS A 493 -36.64 49.08 7.77
C LYS A 493 -36.47 47.69 7.08
N GLU A 494 -36.52 47.71 5.75
CA GLU A 494 -36.39 46.44 4.96
C GLU A 494 -35.03 45.78 5.18
N VAL A 495 -33.96 46.55 5.30
CA VAL A 495 -32.60 46.04 5.54
C VAL A 495 -32.50 45.44 6.94
N LYS A 496 -33.06 46.13 7.94
CA LYS A 496 -33.04 45.64 9.33
C LYS A 496 -33.84 44.34 9.47
N GLU A 497 -35.08 44.30 8.95
CA GLU A 497 -35.92 43.11 9.00
C GLU A 497 -35.29 41.92 8.28
N ARG A 498 -34.60 42.16 7.17
CA ARG A 498 -33.88 41.13 6.42
C ARG A 498 -32.68 40.61 7.18
N LEU A 499 -31.87 41.51 7.74
CA LEU A 499 -30.70 41.19 8.53
C LEU A 499 -31.02 40.33 9.75
N GLU A 500 -32.05 40.75 10.52
CA GLU A 500 -32.55 40.03 11.69
C GLU A 500 -32.98 38.62 11.32
N ARG A 501 -33.78 38.45 10.25
CA ARG A 501 -34.24 37.15 9.79
C ARG A 501 -33.09 36.22 9.36
N GLU A 502 -32.04 36.75 8.69
CA GLU A 502 -30.90 35.98 8.27
C GLU A 502 -30.01 35.55 9.44
N LEU A 503 -29.76 36.45 10.39
CA LEU A 503 -29.01 36.15 11.62
C LEU A 503 -29.72 35.09 12.47
N ASP A 504 -31.05 35.20 12.63
CA ASP A 504 -31.84 34.20 13.35
C ASP A 504 -31.78 32.82 12.68
N SER A 505 -31.69 32.76 11.35
CA SER A 505 -31.57 31.49 10.59
C SER A 505 -30.20 30.89 10.69
N ILE A 506 -29.16 31.71 10.75
CA ILE A 506 -27.77 31.28 10.84
C ILE A 506 -27.42 30.79 12.23
#